data_d14c19886a48db5201b690b60f3ee64f
#
_entry.id   d14c19886a48db5201b690b60f3ee64f
#
_cell.length_a   1.000
_cell.length_b   1.000
_cell.length_c   1.000
_cell.angle_alpha   90.00
_cell.angle_beta   90.00
_cell.angle_gamma   90.00
#
_symmetry.space_group_name_H-M   'P 1'
#
loop_
_entity.id
_entity.type
_entity.pdbx_description
1 polymer ?
#
loop_
_entity_poly.entity_id
_entity_poly.type
_entity_poly.pdbx_seq_one_letter_code
_entity_poly.pdbx_strand_id
1 'polypeptide(L)'
;GRGGRGGRGGRGGARGGMRGGTKVTVESHKFKGIYIAHSTKEDVLCTLNFAPGKTVYGEKKISVDVPGTIGEKKEYRQWNPFRSKLGAAVIGGIRNIFMEPGSKVLYLGAASGTTVSHVSDIVGPNGLVYAVEFAHRPGRDLINVAKTRPNIVPIIEDARHPLKYRMLVGMVDTIFADVAQPDQARIVGINAKYFLKTGGHCVISIKASCIDSTASAEAVFAAEVQKLRE
;
A
#
# COMPACT_ATOMS: atom_id res chain seq x y z
N GLY A 1 66.48 40.52 -12.74
CA GLY A 1 66.50 39.97 -14.05
C GLY A 1 65.23 39.24 -14.29
N ARG A 2 64.42 39.73 -15.22
CA ARG A 2 63.86 39.08 -16.41
C ARG A 2 63.08 37.78 -16.14
N GLY A 3 61.88 37.58 -16.50
CA GLY A 3 61.02 37.89 -17.61
C GLY A 3 60.00 36.82 -17.62
N GLY A 4 58.74 36.98 -17.76
CA GLY A 4 58.06 37.32 -18.94
C GLY A 4 57.27 36.12 -19.49
N ARG A 5 56.00 36.33 -19.81
CA ARG A 5 55.09 35.60 -20.72
C ARG A 5 54.51 34.30 -20.16
N GLY A 6 53.24 34.07 -20.24
CA GLY A 6 52.23 34.56 -21.17
C GLY A 6 51.22 33.45 -21.36
N GLY A 7 50.04 33.76 -21.17
CA GLY A 7 48.90 33.52 -21.94
C GLY A 7 48.33 32.16 -22.20
N ARG A 8 47.11 32.21 -22.42
CA ARG A 8 46.06 31.45 -23.14
C ARG A 8 45.17 30.64 -22.26
N GLY A 9 44.07 31.23 -22.02
CA GLY A 9 42.70 31.00 -22.36
C GLY A 9 42.37 29.64 -22.93
N GLY A 10 41.79 28.80 -22.05
CA GLY A 10 41.10 27.60 -22.48
C GLY A 10 39.63 27.76 -22.13
N ARG A 11 38.80 28.17 -23.09
CA ARG A 11 37.36 28.10 -23.03
C ARG A 11 36.96 26.61 -22.95
N GLY A 12 36.72 26.12 -21.76
CA GLY A 12 36.06 24.85 -21.52
C GLY A 12 34.55 25.06 -21.65
N GLY A 13 34.01 24.73 -22.84
CA GLY A 13 32.56 24.73 -23.05
C GLY A 13 31.90 23.75 -22.10
N ALA A 14 31.05 24.26 -21.24
CA ALA A 14 30.09 23.45 -20.50
C ALA A 14 29.12 22.85 -21.50
N ARG A 15 29.40 21.62 -21.94
CA ARG A 15 28.39 20.78 -22.57
C ARG A 15 27.42 20.37 -21.47
N GLY A 16 26.36 21.15 -21.33
CA GLY A 16 25.14 20.72 -20.62
C GLY A 16 24.58 19.52 -21.32
N GLY A 17 24.96 18.34 -20.84
CA GLY A 17 24.31 17.11 -21.23
C GLY A 17 22.88 17.17 -20.74
N MET A 18 21.93 17.44 -21.63
CA MET A 18 20.53 17.09 -21.42
C MET A 18 20.50 15.61 -21.09
N ARG A 19 20.40 15.26 -19.80
CA ARG A 19 19.98 13.94 -19.38
C ARG A 19 18.55 13.81 -19.83
N GLY A 20 18.34 13.17 -20.98
CA GLY A 20 17.04 12.76 -21.46
C GLY A 20 16.40 11.93 -20.37
N GLY A 21 15.48 12.54 -19.60
CA GLY A 21 14.69 11.83 -18.63
C GLY A 21 13.93 10.74 -19.36
N THR A 22 14.08 9.50 -18.93
CA THR A 22 13.34 8.36 -19.46
C THR A 22 11.84 8.71 -19.35
N LYS A 23 11.13 8.79 -20.46
CA LYS A 23 9.71 9.12 -20.48
C LYS A 23 8.97 7.96 -19.81
N VAL A 24 8.43 8.24 -18.63
CA VAL A 24 7.58 7.29 -17.89
C VAL A 24 6.13 7.63 -18.21
N THR A 25 5.36 6.63 -18.60
CA THR A 25 3.91 6.72 -18.78
C THR A 25 3.22 5.95 -17.68
N VAL A 26 2.05 6.44 -17.24
CA VAL A 26 1.27 5.78 -16.19
C VAL A 26 -0.11 5.46 -16.75
N GLU A 27 -0.50 4.19 -16.63
CA GLU A 27 -1.80 3.68 -17.06
C GLU A 27 -2.59 3.17 -15.86
N SER A 28 -3.92 3.23 -15.96
CA SER A 28 -4.81 2.68 -14.94
C SER A 28 -4.79 1.15 -14.99
N HIS A 29 -4.65 0.51 -13.84
CA HIS A 29 -4.84 -0.92 -13.68
C HIS A 29 -6.34 -1.27 -13.76
N LYS A 30 -6.69 -2.58 -13.94
CA LYS A 30 -8.08 -3.05 -13.87
C LYS A 30 -8.79 -2.70 -12.55
N PHE A 31 -8.04 -2.56 -11.46
CA PHE A 31 -8.57 -2.09 -10.18
C PHE A 31 -8.42 -0.58 -10.07
N LYS A 32 -9.52 0.11 -9.82
CA LYS A 32 -9.53 1.56 -9.63
C LYS A 32 -8.62 2.00 -8.48
N GLY A 33 -7.87 3.06 -8.66
CA GLY A 33 -6.92 3.57 -7.66
C GLY A 33 -5.55 2.90 -7.70
N ILE A 34 -5.37 1.90 -8.55
CA ILE A 34 -4.09 1.25 -8.82
C ILE A 34 -3.65 1.57 -10.25
N TYR A 35 -2.36 1.72 -10.45
CA TYR A 35 -1.75 2.13 -11.71
C TYR A 35 -0.53 1.29 -12.03
N ILE A 36 -0.16 1.27 -13.32
CA ILE A 36 1.09 0.69 -13.81
C ILE A 36 1.91 1.80 -14.42
N ALA A 37 3.12 1.98 -13.95
CA ALA A 37 4.08 2.91 -14.53
C ALA A 37 5.01 2.12 -15.47
N HIS A 38 4.97 2.48 -16.75
CA HIS A 38 5.79 1.91 -17.80
C HIS A 38 7.06 2.74 -17.97
N SER A 39 8.19 2.10 -17.85
CA SER A 39 9.49 2.69 -18.13
C SER A 39 10.25 1.86 -19.15
N THR A 40 11.36 2.39 -19.68
CA THR A 40 12.21 1.64 -20.62
C THR A 40 12.87 0.41 -20.00
N LYS A 41 12.88 0.29 -18.68
CA LYS A 41 13.54 -0.81 -17.95
C LYS A 41 12.58 -1.87 -17.45
N GLU A 42 11.46 -1.44 -16.87
CA GLU A 42 10.50 -2.32 -16.21
C GLU A 42 9.17 -1.62 -16.04
N ASP A 43 8.11 -2.40 -15.95
CA ASP A 43 6.78 -1.97 -15.54
C ASP A 43 6.64 -2.16 -14.04
N VAL A 44 6.14 -1.15 -13.35
CA VAL A 44 6.00 -1.20 -11.90
C VAL A 44 4.59 -0.85 -11.45
N LEU A 45 4.09 -1.63 -10.49
CA LEU A 45 2.83 -1.33 -9.83
C LEU A 45 2.99 -0.06 -8.99
N CYS A 46 2.01 0.82 -9.03
CA CYS A 46 2.04 2.06 -8.26
C CYS A 46 0.64 2.53 -7.83
N THR A 47 0.62 3.41 -6.85
CA THR A 47 -0.58 4.10 -6.34
C THR A 47 -0.36 5.61 -6.40
N LEU A 48 -1.44 6.38 -6.58
CA LEU A 48 -1.37 7.84 -6.57
C LEU A 48 -1.08 8.32 -5.15
N ASN A 49 0.02 9.03 -4.95
CA ASN A 49 0.45 9.43 -3.62
C ASN A 49 -0.54 10.38 -2.95
N PHE A 50 -1.20 9.93 -1.91
CA PHE A 50 -2.12 10.75 -1.10
C PHE A 50 -1.41 11.89 -0.37
N ALA A 51 -0.12 11.71 -0.03
CA ALA A 51 0.72 12.71 0.65
C ALA A 51 1.94 13.07 -0.22
N PRO A 52 1.78 13.94 -1.24
CA PRO A 52 2.85 14.27 -2.17
C PRO A 52 4.14 14.71 -1.47
N GLY A 53 5.27 14.27 -1.99
CA GLY A 53 6.58 14.52 -1.42
C GLY A 53 6.99 13.56 -0.30
N LYS A 54 6.07 12.79 0.30
CA LYS A 54 6.36 11.85 1.38
C LYS A 54 6.51 10.42 0.87
N THR A 55 7.38 9.66 1.53
CA THR A 55 7.50 8.20 1.39
C THR A 55 7.22 7.55 2.74
N VAL A 56 6.90 6.26 2.75
CA VAL A 56 6.57 5.51 3.97
C VAL A 56 7.68 4.54 4.33
N TYR A 57 8.21 3.82 3.34
CA TYR A 57 9.23 2.80 3.56
C TYR A 57 10.42 2.92 2.59
N GLY A 58 10.65 4.13 2.05
CA GLY A 58 11.73 4.42 1.11
C GLY A 58 11.43 4.00 -0.33
N GLU A 59 10.16 3.82 -0.67
CA GLU A 59 9.70 3.52 -2.03
C GLU A 59 10.01 4.67 -3.01
N LYS A 60 10.21 4.31 -4.26
CA LYS A 60 10.44 5.30 -5.32
C LYS A 60 9.15 6.09 -5.61
N LYS A 61 9.33 7.38 -5.87
CA LYS A 61 8.28 8.26 -6.35
C LYS A 61 8.44 8.50 -7.85
N ILE A 62 7.32 8.56 -8.54
CA ILE A 62 7.23 8.74 -9.99
C ILE A 62 6.34 9.94 -10.23
N SER A 63 6.89 11.00 -10.80
CA SER A 63 6.12 12.21 -11.15
C SER A 63 5.88 12.24 -12.66
N VAL A 64 4.62 12.39 -13.05
CA VAL A 64 4.18 12.42 -14.45
C VAL A 64 3.39 13.70 -14.69
N ASP A 65 3.66 14.36 -15.80
CA ASP A 65 2.92 15.55 -16.20
C ASP A 65 1.45 15.19 -16.52
N VAL A 66 0.53 16.02 -16.07
CA VAL A 66 -0.90 15.84 -16.36
C VAL A 66 -1.18 16.28 -17.79
N PRO A 67 -1.72 15.42 -18.65
CA PRO A 67 -2.05 15.79 -20.01
C PRO A 67 -3.03 16.98 -20.04
N GLY A 68 -2.71 17.99 -20.85
CA GLY A 68 -3.56 19.17 -21.04
C GLY A 68 -3.42 20.29 -20.01
N THR A 69 -2.54 20.13 -19.01
CA THR A 69 -2.23 21.18 -18.03
C THR A 69 -0.74 21.50 -18.01
N ILE A 70 -0.39 22.79 -18.03
CA ILE A 70 1.01 23.23 -18.03
C ILE A 70 1.53 23.26 -16.58
N GLY A 71 2.55 22.42 -16.30
CA GLY A 71 3.25 22.44 -15.01
C GLY A 71 2.59 21.63 -13.88
N GLU A 72 1.41 21.07 -14.10
CA GLU A 72 0.78 20.19 -13.13
C GLU A 72 1.35 18.77 -13.23
N LYS A 73 1.74 18.22 -12.09
CA LYS A 73 2.29 16.85 -11.98
C LYS A 73 1.50 16.03 -11.01
N LYS A 74 1.28 14.77 -11.36
CA LYS A 74 0.80 13.75 -10.43
C LYS A 74 1.98 12.92 -9.95
N GLU A 75 2.05 12.72 -8.63
CA GLU A 75 3.07 11.90 -8.01
C GLU A 75 2.49 10.54 -7.63
N TYR A 76 3.13 9.48 -8.09
CA TYR A 76 2.80 8.10 -7.78
C TYR A 76 3.88 7.50 -6.91
N ARG A 77 3.52 6.50 -6.10
CA ARG A 77 4.43 5.72 -5.27
C ARG A 77 4.54 4.31 -5.82
N GLN A 78 5.76 3.82 -6.03
CA GLN A 78 5.99 2.43 -6.41
C GLN A 78 5.49 1.51 -5.29
N TRP A 79 4.68 0.52 -5.66
CA TRP A 79 4.17 -0.48 -4.74
C TRP A 79 5.02 -1.74 -4.83
N ASN A 80 5.91 -1.93 -3.88
CA ASN A 80 6.84 -3.04 -3.89
C ASN A 80 6.14 -4.35 -3.48
N PRO A 81 6.01 -5.35 -4.38
CA PRO A 81 5.34 -6.61 -4.09
C PRO A 81 6.11 -7.49 -3.08
N PHE A 82 7.42 -7.30 -2.95
CA PHE A 82 8.22 -8.03 -1.96
C PHE A 82 7.99 -7.54 -0.52
N ARG A 83 7.40 -6.36 -0.36
CA ARG A 83 7.06 -5.78 0.94
C ARG A 83 5.56 -5.72 1.20
N SER A 84 4.74 -6.18 0.26
CA SER A 84 3.28 -6.11 0.36
C SER A 84 2.65 -7.34 -0.28
N LYS A 85 2.08 -8.20 0.54
CA LYS A 85 1.36 -9.38 0.08
C LYS A 85 0.16 -9.02 -0.81
N LEU A 86 -0.53 -7.91 -0.50
CA LEU A 86 -1.61 -7.41 -1.35
C LEU A 86 -1.08 -6.95 -2.71
N GLY A 87 0.04 -6.23 -2.75
CA GLY A 87 0.69 -5.84 -4.01
C GLY A 87 1.13 -7.06 -4.83
N ALA A 88 1.70 -8.07 -4.18
CA ALA A 88 2.05 -9.34 -4.81
C ALA A 88 0.82 -10.07 -5.37
N ALA A 89 -0.30 -10.07 -4.63
CA ALA A 89 -1.56 -10.66 -5.09
C ALA A 89 -2.13 -9.94 -6.31
N VAL A 90 -2.02 -8.61 -6.37
CA VAL A 90 -2.44 -7.81 -7.53
C VAL A 90 -1.63 -8.18 -8.77
N ILE A 91 -0.30 -8.26 -8.66
CA ILE A 91 0.57 -8.67 -9.76
C ILE A 91 0.32 -10.14 -10.13
N GLY A 92 0.08 -11.00 -9.14
CA GLY A 92 -0.26 -12.42 -9.32
C GLY A 92 -1.64 -12.67 -9.92
N GLY A 93 -2.40 -11.61 -10.26
CA GLY A 93 -3.66 -11.73 -11.00
C GLY A 93 -4.87 -12.04 -10.14
N ILE A 94 -4.88 -11.68 -8.86
CA ILE A 94 -6.06 -11.81 -7.99
C ILE A 94 -7.32 -11.31 -8.72
N ARG A 95 -8.44 -12.02 -8.55
CA ARG A 95 -9.69 -11.69 -9.27
C ARG A 95 -10.24 -10.32 -8.86
N ASN A 96 -10.28 -10.04 -7.56
CA ASN A 96 -10.74 -8.76 -7.00
C ASN A 96 -10.07 -8.49 -5.64
N ILE A 97 -9.89 -7.22 -5.33
CA ILE A 97 -9.39 -6.77 -4.02
C ILE A 97 -10.50 -6.10 -3.19
N PHE A 98 -11.64 -5.81 -3.80
CA PHE A 98 -12.81 -5.16 -3.17
C PHE A 98 -12.51 -3.83 -2.48
N MET A 99 -11.52 -3.12 -2.97
CA MET A 99 -11.12 -1.78 -2.51
C MET A 99 -11.04 -0.87 -3.73
N GLU A 100 -11.70 0.27 -3.66
CA GLU A 100 -11.69 1.29 -4.70
C GLU A 100 -11.79 2.68 -4.07
N PRO A 101 -11.62 3.77 -4.83
CA PRO A 101 -11.78 5.12 -4.31
C PRO A 101 -13.13 5.29 -3.59
N GLY A 102 -13.08 5.81 -2.36
CA GLY A 102 -14.23 5.97 -1.48
C GLY A 102 -14.55 4.79 -0.56
N SER A 103 -13.89 3.65 -0.72
CA SER A 103 -14.11 2.48 0.15
C SER A 103 -13.71 2.77 1.60
N LYS A 104 -14.48 2.19 2.53
CA LYS A 104 -14.10 2.08 3.95
C LYS A 104 -13.55 0.67 4.20
N VAL A 105 -12.34 0.61 4.69
CA VAL A 105 -11.58 -0.65 4.87
C VAL A 105 -11.19 -0.81 6.33
N LEU A 106 -11.45 -1.99 6.87
CA LEU A 106 -10.85 -2.43 8.14
C LEU A 106 -9.65 -3.32 7.82
N TYR A 107 -8.47 -2.86 8.19
CA TYR A 107 -7.21 -3.56 7.98
C TYR A 107 -6.75 -4.20 9.29
N LEU A 108 -6.74 -5.53 9.36
CA LEU A 108 -6.29 -6.30 10.51
C LEU A 108 -4.84 -6.77 10.30
N GLY A 109 -3.95 -6.43 11.21
CA GLY A 109 -2.52 -6.72 11.10
C GLY A 109 -1.77 -5.66 10.27
N ALA A 110 -1.96 -4.39 10.64
CA ALA A 110 -1.45 -3.25 9.89
C ALA A 110 0.08 -3.11 9.88
N ALA A 111 0.77 -3.75 10.82
CA ALA A 111 2.21 -3.62 11.02
C ALA A 111 2.67 -2.15 11.05
N SER A 112 3.78 -1.81 10.40
CA SER A 112 4.29 -0.44 10.34
C SER A 112 3.57 0.47 9.33
N GLY A 113 2.55 -0.02 8.63
CA GLY A 113 1.74 0.76 7.71
C GLY A 113 2.21 0.74 6.25
N THR A 114 3.12 -0.13 5.86
CA THR A 114 3.61 -0.25 4.47
C THR A 114 2.46 -0.48 3.50
N THR A 115 1.72 -1.59 3.63
CA THR A 115 0.57 -1.89 2.78
C THR A 115 -0.60 -0.95 3.05
N VAL A 116 -0.84 -0.59 4.31
CA VAL A 116 -1.89 0.36 4.71
C VAL A 116 -1.76 1.69 3.98
N SER A 117 -0.55 2.18 3.76
CA SER A 117 -0.32 3.44 3.05
C SER A 117 -0.74 3.38 1.58
N HIS A 118 -0.58 2.23 0.93
CA HIS A 118 -1.07 2.01 -0.44
C HIS A 118 -2.59 1.85 -0.48
N VAL A 119 -3.17 1.17 0.51
CA VAL A 119 -4.64 1.12 0.66
C VAL A 119 -5.20 2.53 0.87
N SER A 120 -4.54 3.35 1.69
CA SER A 120 -4.88 4.78 1.87
C SER A 120 -4.86 5.55 0.55
N ASP A 121 -3.84 5.33 -0.31
CA ASP A 121 -3.77 5.92 -1.64
C ASP A 121 -4.94 5.46 -2.52
N ILE A 122 -5.28 4.16 -2.49
CA ILE A 122 -6.34 3.56 -3.31
C ILE A 122 -7.71 4.14 -2.95
N VAL A 123 -8.04 4.17 -1.65
CA VAL A 123 -9.36 4.65 -1.20
C VAL A 123 -9.48 6.18 -1.29
N GLY A 124 -8.36 6.89 -1.27
CA GLY A 124 -8.29 8.33 -1.47
C GLY A 124 -8.97 9.17 -0.37
N PRO A 125 -9.21 10.46 -0.62
CA PRO A 125 -9.70 11.41 0.39
C PRO A 125 -11.13 11.13 0.87
N ASN A 126 -11.94 10.47 0.07
CA ASN A 126 -13.32 10.11 0.41
C ASN A 126 -13.44 8.71 1.02
N GLY A 127 -12.35 7.97 1.10
CA GLY A 127 -12.27 6.66 1.73
C GLY A 127 -11.69 6.74 3.13
N LEU A 128 -11.65 5.60 3.82
CA LEU A 128 -11.15 5.49 5.18
C LEU A 128 -10.54 4.12 5.42
N VAL A 129 -9.41 4.08 6.13
CA VAL A 129 -8.73 2.84 6.53
C VAL A 129 -8.59 2.82 8.04
N TYR A 130 -9.33 1.93 8.69
CA TYR A 130 -9.12 1.60 10.10
C TYR A 130 -8.01 0.55 10.17
N ALA A 131 -6.88 0.90 10.74
CA ALA A 131 -5.68 0.06 10.74
C ALA A 131 -5.40 -0.46 12.15
N VAL A 132 -5.67 -1.75 12.36
CA VAL A 132 -5.51 -2.41 13.67
C VAL A 132 -4.16 -3.12 13.72
N GLU A 133 -3.37 -2.79 14.74
CA GLU A 133 -2.07 -3.40 15.01
C GLU A 133 -1.89 -3.64 16.51
N PHE A 134 -1.55 -4.88 16.87
CA PHE A 134 -1.37 -5.26 18.27
C PHE A 134 -0.03 -4.82 18.86
N ALA A 135 1.03 -4.93 18.07
CA ALA A 135 2.39 -4.71 18.56
C ALA A 135 2.72 -3.21 18.66
N HIS A 136 3.15 -2.77 19.83
CA HIS A 136 3.42 -1.35 20.10
C HIS A 136 4.52 -0.76 19.22
N ARG A 137 5.57 -1.53 18.90
CA ARG A 137 6.70 -1.03 18.11
C ARG A 137 6.27 -0.66 16.67
N PRO A 138 5.72 -1.57 15.85
CA PRO A 138 5.20 -1.21 14.55
C PRO A 138 4.00 -0.24 14.63
N GLY A 139 3.23 -0.30 15.72
CA GLY A 139 2.13 0.64 15.98
C GLY A 139 2.57 2.10 16.05
N ARG A 140 3.76 2.38 16.59
CA ARG A 140 4.33 3.74 16.59
C ARG A 140 4.63 4.22 15.16
N ASP A 141 5.16 3.35 14.32
CA ASP A 141 5.44 3.68 12.92
C ASP A 141 4.13 3.92 12.17
N LEU A 142 3.11 3.08 12.41
CA LEU A 142 1.77 3.25 11.85
C LEU A 142 1.14 4.60 12.24
N ILE A 143 1.25 5.02 13.49
CA ILE A 143 0.80 6.33 13.96
C ILE A 143 1.53 7.46 13.20
N ASN A 144 2.84 7.31 12.98
CA ASN A 144 3.60 8.30 12.21
C ASN A 144 3.16 8.38 10.74
N VAL A 145 2.83 7.25 10.13
CA VAL A 145 2.23 7.21 8.78
C VAL A 145 0.89 7.94 8.76
N ALA A 146 0.03 7.72 9.76
CA ALA A 146 -1.28 8.33 9.87
C ALA A 146 -1.23 9.86 10.03
N LYS A 147 -0.16 10.43 10.62
CA LYS A 147 0.01 11.89 10.74
C LYS A 147 -0.02 12.63 9.40
N THR A 148 0.41 11.98 8.33
CA THR A 148 0.43 12.56 6.97
C THR A 148 -0.70 12.06 6.08
N ARG A 149 -1.54 11.16 6.60
CA ARG A 149 -2.63 10.48 5.88
C ARG A 149 -3.88 10.48 6.74
N PRO A 150 -4.69 11.56 6.70
CA PRO A 150 -5.86 11.71 7.57
C PRO A 150 -6.96 10.67 7.32
N ASN A 151 -6.91 9.93 6.22
CA ASN A 151 -7.79 8.81 5.93
C ASN A 151 -7.32 7.48 6.55
N ILE A 152 -6.29 7.48 7.39
CA ILE A 152 -5.89 6.32 8.20
C ILE A 152 -6.23 6.61 9.66
N VAL A 153 -6.99 5.71 10.27
CA VAL A 153 -7.27 5.68 11.71
C VAL A 153 -6.46 4.54 12.32
N PRO A 154 -5.32 4.83 12.97
CA PRO A 154 -4.52 3.79 13.62
C PRO A 154 -5.17 3.37 14.93
N ILE A 155 -5.28 2.05 15.16
CA ILE A 155 -5.87 1.44 16.34
C ILE A 155 -4.86 0.43 16.89
N ILE A 156 -4.27 0.75 18.05
CA ILE A 156 -3.27 -0.10 18.70
C ILE A 156 -3.97 -1.00 19.69
N GLU A 157 -4.54 -2.09 19.15
CA GLU A 157 -5.34 -3.05 19.89
C GLU A 157 -5.25 -4.45 19.28
N ASP A 158 -5.64 -5.44 20.06
CA ASP A 158 -5.71 -6.83 19.63
C ASP A 158 -6.97 -7.09 18.79
N ALA A 159 -6.79 -7.51 17.53
CA ALA A 159 -7.88 -7.83 16.63
C ALA A 159 -8.78 -8.99 17.10
N ARG A 160 -8.33 -9.79 18.07
CA ARG A 160 -9.16 -10.81 18.74
C ARG A 160 -10.24 -10.22 19.64
N HIS A 161 -10.14 -8.95 19.98
CA HIS A 161 -11.04 -8.25 20.91
C HIS A 161 -11.70 -7.02 20.28
N PRO A 162 -12.55 -7.19 19.25
CA PRO A 162 -13.16 -6.07 18.51
C PRO A 162 -13.99 -5.13 19.39
N LEU A 163 -14.51 -5.59 20.51
CA LEU A 163 -15.26 -4.75 21.44
C LEU A 163 -14.42 -3.62 22.03
N LYS A 164 -13.09 -3.78 22.14
CA LYS A 164 -12.21 -2.74 22.66
C LYS A 164 -12.13 -1.50 21.75
N TYR A 165 -12.33 -1.68 20.46
CA TYR A 165 -12.30 -0.59 19.48
C TYR A 165 -13.62 -0.37 18.74
N ARG A 166 -14.70 -0.98 19.22
CA ARG A 166 -16.01 -0.89 18.59
C ARG A 166 -16.50 0.55 18.42
N MET A 167 -16.19 1.43 19.38
CA MET A 167 -16.60 2.83 19.31
C MET A 167 -15.81 3.67 18.31
N LEU A 168 -14.66 3.15 17.82
CA LEU A 168 -13.78 3.85 16.88
C LEU A 168 -14.06 3.47 15.43
N VAL A 169 -14.64 2.30 15.19
CA VAL A 169 -14.81 1.72 13.85
C VAL A 169 -16.27 1.74 13.43
N GLY A 170 -16.54 2.40 12.32
CA GLY A 170 -17.84 2.35 11.66
C GLY A 170 -18.00 1.11 10.77
N MET A 171 -19.14 1.00 10.08
CA MET A 171 -19.36 -0.07 9.10
C MET A 171 -18.43 0.09 7.90
N VAL A 172 -17.80 -1.00 7.48
CA VAL A 172 -16.82 -1.03 6.39
C VAL A 172 -17.32 -1.85 5.20
N ASP A 173 -16.81 -1.52 4.01
CA ASP A 173 -17.10 -2.21 2.77
C ASP A 173 -16.26 -3.47 2.62
N THR A 174 -15.03 -3.43 3.14
CA THR A 174 -14.05 -4.51 3.01
C THR A 174 -13.24 -4.69 4.29
N ILE A 175 -12.99 -5.94 4.65
CA ILE A 175 -11.99 -6.31 5.66
C ILE A 175 -10.79 -6.92 4.94
N PHE A 176 -9.61 -6.37 5.17
CA PHE A 176 -8.35 -7.00 4.78
C PHE A 176 -7.64 -7.53 6.01
N ALA A 177 -7.23 -8.79 5.98
CA ALA A 177 -6.53 -9.41 7.09
C ALA A 177 -5.18 -10.00 6.66
N ASP A 178 -4.14 -9.61 7.36
CA ASP A 178 -2.78 -10.17 7.28
C ASP A 178 -2.25 -10.41 8.70
N VAL A 179 -2.97 -11.25 9.42
CA VAL A 179 -2.68 -11.60 10.82
C VAL A 179 -2.02 -12.97 10.84
N ALA A 180 -0.74 -13.03 11.19
CA ALA A 180 0.02 -14.28 11.28
C ALA A 180 -0.32 -15.06 12.57
N GLN A 181 -1.59 -15.49 12.71
CA GLN A 181 -2.11 -16.24 13.84
C GLN A 181 -2.83 -17.50 13.34
N PRO A 182 -2.76 -18.62 14.09
CA PRO A 182 -3.44 -19.87 13.70
C PRO A 182 -4.97 -19.73 13.63
N ASP A 183 -5.55 -18.81 14.39
CA ASP A 183 -6.99 -18.57 14.47
C ASP A 183 -7.44 -17.37 13.59
N GLN A 184 -6.73 -17.06 12.52
CA GLN A 184 -7.01 -15.90 11.68
C GLN A 184 -8.46 -15.90 11.13
N ALA A 185 -8.98 -17.04 10.68
CA ALA A 185 -10.36 -17.13 10.20
C ALA A 185 -11.37 -16.68 11.26
N ARG A 186 -11.19 -17.13 12.50
CA ARG A 186 -12.02 -16.71 13.64
C ARG A 186 -11.91 -15.22 13.90
N ILE A 187 -10.68 -14.67 13.85
CA ILE A 187 -10.45 -13.23 14.04
C ILE A 187 -11.20 -12.43 12.98
N VAL A 188 -11.14 -12.84 11.72
CA VAL A 188 -11.87 -12.19 10.62
C VAL A 188 -13.39 -12.29 10.85
N GLY A 189 -13.90 -13.47 11.20
CA GLY A 189 -15.32 -13.71 11.44
C GLY A 189 -15.90 -12.82 12.56
N ILE A 190 -15.21 -12.72 13.70
CA ILE A 190 -15.68 -11.86 14.79
C ILE A 190 -15.64 -10.35 14.43
N ASN A 191 -14.63 -9.90 13.68
CA ASN A 191 -14.59 -8.53 13.19
C ASN A 191 -15.67 -8.27 12.14
N ALA A 192 -15.91 -9.20 11.23
CA ALA A 192 -16.97 -9.10 10.22
C ALA A 192 -18.34 -8.93 10.85
N LYS A 193 -18.63 -9.71 11.90
CA LYS A 193 -19.88 -9.61 12.65
C LYS A 193 -20.17 -8.20 13.18
N TYR A 194 -19.13 -7.45 13.60
CA TYR A 194 -19.30 -6.12 14.18
C TYR A 194 -19.19 -4.99 13.16
N PHE A 195 -18.42 -5.17 12.10
CA PHE A 195 -18.01 -4.04 11.27
C PHE A 195 -18.28 -4.20 9.78
N LEU A 196 -18.50 -5.42 9.26
CA LEU A 196 -18.70 -5.61 7.83
C LEU A 196 -20.15 -5.32 7.44
N LYS A 197 -20.34 -4.48 6.43
CA LYS A 197 -21.65 -4.23 5.83
C LYS A 197 -22.20 -5.50 5.19
N THR A 198 -23.51 -5.63 5.15
CA THR A 198 -24.17 -6.64 4.33
C THR A 198 -23.78 -6.47 2.87
N GLY A 199 -23.34 -7.54 2.22
CA GLY A 199 -22.76 -7.49 0.87
C GLY A 199 -21.30 -7.04 0.80
N GLY A 200 -20.68 -6.76 1.95
CA GLY A 200 -19.25 -6.47 2.03
C GLY A 200 -18.38 -7.71 1.83
N HIS A 201 -17.08 -7.52 1.71
CA HIS A 201 -16.14 -8.58 1.32
C HIS A 201 -14.96 -8.67 2.29
N CYS A 202 -14.36 -9.86 2.35
CA CYS A 202 -13.10 -10.09 3.05
C CYS A 202 -12.01 -10.52 2.07
N VAL A 203 -10.82 -9.96 2.24
CA VAL A 203 -9.59 -10.37 1.56
C VAL A 203 -8.58 -10.78 2.62
N ILE A 204 -8.11 -12.01 2.57
CA ILE A 204 -7.31 -12.59 3.64
C ILE A 204 -6.00 -13.11 3.07
N SER A 205 -4.88 -12.66 3.64
CA SER A 205 -3.56 -13.20 3.36
C SER A 205 -3.24 -14.32 4.34
N ILE A 206 -3.19 -15.55 3.85
CA ILE A 206 -2.95 -16.74 4.67
C ILE A 206 -1.50 -17.21 4.49
N LYS A 207 -0.76 -17.29 5.61
CA LYS A 207 0.52 -17.98 5.66
C LYS A 207 0.30 -19.38 6.23
N ALA A 208 0.24 -20.38 5.35
CA ALA A 208 -0.11 -21.76 5.71
C ALA A 208 0.75 -22.30 6.85
N SER A 209 2.07 -22.09 6.83
CA SER A 209 3.00 -22.53 7.86
C SER A 209 2.79 -21.91 9.26
N CYS A 210 2.03 -20.82 9.37
CA CYS A 210 1.64 -20.26 10.67
C CYS A 210 0.42 -20.93 11.27
N ILE A 211 -0.39 -21.62 10.44
CA ILE A 211 -1.60 -22.32 10.86
C ILE A 211 -1.26 -23.79 11.16
N ASP A 212 -0.67 -24.47 10.19
CA ASP A 212 -0.16 -25.83 10.34
C ASP A 212 1.12 -25.98 9.51
N SER A 213 2.23 -26.24 10.18
CA SER A 213 3.53 -26.42 9.54
C SER A 213 3.73 -27.83 8.97
N THR A 214 2.84 -28.78 9.30
CA THR A 214 2.92 -30.19 8.90
C THR A 214 2.03 -30.54 7.70
N ALA A 215 0.94 -29.81 7.51
CA ALA A 215 0.02 -29.99 6.40
C ALA A 215 0.48 -29.29 5.13
N SER A 216 0.00 -29.76 3.96
CA SER A 216 0.24 -29.05 2.70
C SER A 216 -0.47 -27.68 2.70
N ALA A 217 0.08 -26.72 1.97
CA ALA A 217 -0.52 -25.39 1.89
C ALA A 217 -1.95 -25.41 1.36
N GLU A 218 -2.23 -26.29 0.36
CA GLU A 218 -3.54 -26.46 -0.24
C GLU A 218 -4.56 -26.95 0.79
N ALA A 219 -4.18 -27.94 1.62
CA ALA A 219 -5.05 -28.48 2.66
C ALA A 219 -5.37 -27.42 3.72
N VAL A 220 -4.37 -26.62 4.13
CA VAL A 220 -4.56 -25.50 5.07
C VAL A 220 -5.52 -24.46 4.47
N PHE A 221 -5.33 -24.06 3.21
CA PHE A 221 -6.20 -23.09 2.56
C PHE A 221 -7.63 -23.59 2.44
N ALA A 222 -7.83 -24.85 2.07
CA ALA A 222 -9.17 -25.47 2.00
C ALA A 222 -9.87 -25.45 3.37
N ALA A 223 -9.14 -25.81 4.43
CA ALA A 223 -9.68 -25.81 5.79
C ALA A 223 -10.07 -24.40 6.27
N GLU A 224 -9.22 -23.38 5.99
CA GLU A 224 -9.53 -22.00 6.36
C GLU A 224 -10.72 -21.43 5.58
N VAL A 225 -10.84 -21.75 4.29
CA VAL A 225 -12.02 -21.37 3.48
C VAL A 225 -13.29 -22.00 4.07
N GLN A 226 -13.23 -23.25 4.51
CA GLN A 226 -14.38 -23.94 5.12
C GLN A 226 -14.80 -23.23 6.43
N LYS A 227 -13.86 -22.92 7.32
CA LYS A 227 -14.12 -22.16 8.57
C LYS A 227 -14.76 -20.80 8.33
N LEU A 228 -14.43 -20.13 7.21
CA LEU A 228 -14.99 -18.83 6.87
C LEU A 228 -16.39 -18.92 6.24
N ARG A 229 -16.84 -20.11 5.83
CA ARG A 229 -18.18 -20.36 5.30
C ARG A 229 -19.20 -20.69 6.39
N GLU A 230 -18.74 -21.13 7.54
CA GLU A 230 -19.54 -21.43 8.74
C GLU A 230 -19.87 -20.13 9.52
#